data_bb02c37b66fe9b5a1972eafc74cb9b56
#
_entry.id   bb02c37b66fe9b5a1972eafc74cb9b56
#
_cell.length_a   1.000
_cell.length_b   1.000
_cell.length_c   1.000
_cell.angle_alpha   90.00
_cell.angle_beta   90.00
_cell.angle_gamma   90.00
#
_symmetry.space_group_name_H-M   'P 1'
#
loop_
_entity.id
_entity.type
_entity.pdbx_description
1 polymer ?
#
loop_
_entity_poly.entity_id
_entity_poly.type
_entity_poly.pdbx_seq_one_letter_code
_entity_poly.pdbx_strand_id
1 'polypeptide(L)'
;MISSMPSSRKLFSDELEARLAELLFASTSHRSAKGIADGLEKFSRAEQERVLHWTGVAAQSYAEIGYLVASLAPRALARLDAAGFEAWVLAGLDAYDRQGGQAAMALLRDLDGFCAARAHAPAVARLAELEPRLSRFLQGLSGRPLALGVGAVAYTDTETVFLPAQLAALPTAADNRRLYKATAALLWAQTRYGTFGSAAIDIAAALSRFADRERALRWFAALEAVRLEAVLGAELPGLAAEIAQLRGPWPEGLRAAAGRLGRPDAAVSQTLTLLAECMAGGTEPPPLPHAGAIDLAAALAVRAARLARETEIVRRRRARRRPAGCARRCPP
;
A
#
# COMPACT_ATOMS: atom_id res chain seq x y z
N MET A 1 -23.94 25.19 17.27
CA MET A 1 -24.05 24.58 15.93
C MET A 1 -24.30 23.10 16.12
N ILE A 2 -25.54 22.68 15.93
CA ILE A 2 -25.98 21.28 16.14
C ILE A 2 -25.64 20.53 14.86
N SER A 3 -24.61 19.67 14.90
CA SER A 3 -24.25 18.76 13.82
C SER A 3 -25.33 17.69 13.73
N SER A 4 -26.25 17.80 12.76
CA SER A 4 -27.28 16.79 12.53
C SER A 4 -26.60 15.51 12.04
N MET A 5 -26.66 14.45 12.81
CA MET A 5 -26.34 13.09 12.36
C MET A 5 -27.19 12.77 11.12
N PRO A 6 -26.61 12.19 10.05
CA PRO A 6 -27.38 11.80 8.88
C PRO A 6 -28.41 10.74 9.30
N SER A 7 -29.68 11.02 9.03
CA SER A 7 -30.78 10.09 9.28
C SER A 7 -30.52 8.78 8.54
N SER A 8 -30.54 7.65 9.24
CA SER A 8 -30.33 6.31 8.65
C SER A 8 -31.54 5.85 7.81
N ARG A 9 -32.63 6.61 7.77
CA ARG A 9 -33.86 6.31 7.03
C ARG A 9 -33.63 6.47 5.53
N LYS A 10 -34.07 5.48 4.74
CA LYS A 10 -34.14 5.58 3.27
C LYS A 10 -34.97 6.78 2.84
N LEU A 11 -34.66 7.36 1.70
CA LEU A 11 -35.53 8.31 1.00
C LEU A 11 -36.63 7.54 0.28
N PHE A 12 -37.83 8.06 0.33
CA PHE A 12 -38.96 7.56 -0.47
C PHE A 12 -38.95 8.18 -1.88
N SER A 13 -39.74 7.58 -2.79
CA SER A 13 -39.78 8.00 -4.20
C SER A 13 -40.00 9.50 -4.36
N ASP A 14 -40.94 10.08 -3.63
CA ASP A 14 -41.26 11.52 -3.72
C ASP A 14 -40.11 12.43 -3.29
N GLU A 15 -39.38 12.04 -2.22
CA GLU A 15 -38.20 12.76 -1.73
C GLU A 15 -37.03 12.66 -2.73
N LEU A 16 -36.84 11.49 -3.34
CA LEU A 16 -35.87 11.24 -4.39
C LEU A 16 -36.19 12.03 -5.66
N GLU A 17 -37.48 12.02 -6.09
CA GLU A 17 -37.91 12.75 -7.25
C GLU A 17 -37.66 14.25 -7.11
N ALA A 18 -37.99 14.84 -5.95
CA ALA A 18 -37.77 16.25 -5.69
C ALA A 18 -36.28 16.63 -5.79
N ARG A 19 -35.40 15.84 -5.17
CA ARG A 19 -33.93 16.08 -5.21
C ARG A 19 -33.34 15.87 -6.61
N LEU A 20 -33.80 14.84 -7.33
CA LEU A 20 -33.34 14.58 -8.69
C LEU A 20 -33.82 15.69 -9.64
N ALA A 21 -35.06 16.19 -9.48
CA ALA A 21 -35.60 17.29 -10.28
C ALA A 21 -34.77 18.57 -10.08
N GLU A 22 -34.34 18.86 -8.86
CA GLU A 22 -33.46 19.99 -8.55
C GLU A 22 -32.08 19.84 -9.23
N LEU A 23 -31.45 18.68 -9.11
CA LEU A 23 -30.12 18.40 -9.70
C LEU A 23 -30.14 18.39 -11.24
N LEU A 24 -31.24 17.99 -11.83
CA LEU A 24 -31.42 17.82 -13.28
C LEU A 24 -32.16 18.99 -13.95
N PHE A 25 -32.42 20.06 -13.22
CA PHE A 25 -33.19 21.21 -13.72
C PHE A 25 -32.65 21.83 -15.03
N ALA A 26 -31.33 21.81 -15.20
CA ALA A 26 -30.67 22.29 -16.42
C ALA A 26 -30.73 21.30 -17.61
N SER A 27 -31.23 20.08 -17.40
CA SER A 27 -31.40 19.10 -18.47
C SER A 27 -32.58 19.53 -19.37
N THR A 28 -32.36 19.61 -20.67
CA THR A 28 -33.37 20.01 -21.67
C THR A 28 -34.43 18.93 -21.91
N SER A 29 -34.29 17.77 -21.31
CA SER A 29 -35.26 16.69 -21.47
C SER A 29 -36.40 16.86 -20.45
N HIS A 30 -37.63 17.09 -20.94
CA HIS A 30 -38.88 17.05 -20.13
C HIS A 30 -39.19 15.64 -19.57
N ARG A 31 -38.20 14.85 -19.28
CA ARG A 31 -38.32 13.49 -18.75
C ARG A 31 -38.54 13.56 -17.26
N SER A 32 -39.64 12.96 -16.79
CA SER A 32 -39.94 12.85 -15.37
C SER A 32 -38.81 12.12 -14.60
N ALA A 33 -38.39 12.69 -13.48
CA ALA A 33 -37.47 12.04 -12.55
C ALA A 33 -38.13 10.88 -11.78
N LYS A 34 -39.47 10.76 -11.85
CA LYS A 34 -40.25 9.78 -11.11
C LYS A 34 -39.81 8.33 -11.34
N GLY A 35 -39.67 7.92 -12.61
CA GLY A 35 -39.20 6.56 -12.91
C GLY A 35 -37.81 6.22 -12.41
N ILE A 36 -36.94 7.23 -12.29
CA ILE A 36 -35.61 7.09 -11.69
C ILE A 36 -35.75 6.94 -10.18
N ALA A 37 -36.54 7.78 -9.52
CA ALA A 37 -36.81 7.77 -8.10
C ALA A 37 -37.40 6.42 -7.65
N ASP A 38 -38.42 5.92 -8.35
CA ASP A 38 -39.01 4.61 -8.10
C ASP A 38 -37.98 3.47 -8.20
N GLY A 39 -37.09 3.55 -9.19
CA GLY A 39 -35.98 2.58 -9.35
C GLY A 39 -34.94 2.60 -8.23
N LEU A 40 -34.76 3.74 -7.55
CA LEU A 40 -33.79 3.94 -6.48
C LEU A 40 -34.36 3.66 -5.09
N GLU A 41 -35.66 3.62 -4.90
CA GLU A 41 -36.30 3.42 -3.58
C GLU A 41 -35.89 2.11 -2.89
N LYS A 42 -35.60 1.06 -3.66
CA LYS A 42 -35.15 -0.25 -3.12
C LYS A 42 -33.74 -0.26 -2.52
N PHE A 43 -32.92 0.72 -2.85
CA PHE A 43 -31.53 0.78 -2.40
C PHE A 43 -31.40 1.42 -1.01
N SER A 44 -30.25 1.20 -0.37
CA SER A 44 -29.95 1.77 0.94
C SER A 44 -29.77 3.29 0.88
N ARG A 45 -29.94 3.97 2.02
CA ARG A 45 -29.71 5.42 2.12
C ARG A 45 -28.32 5.84 1.59
N ALA A 46 -27.29 5.07 1.87
CA ALA A 46 -25.92 5.35 1.43
C ALA A 46 -25.79 5.27 -0.10
N GLU A 47 -26.46 4.31 -0.72
CA GLU A 47 -26.49 4.17 -2.17
C GLU A 47 -27.29 5.29 -2.83
N GLN A 48 -28.44 5.65 -2.27
CA GLN A 48 -29.26 6.78 -2.74
C GLN A 48 -28.48 8.10 -2.70
N GLU A 49 -27.81 8.41 -1.58
CA GLU A 49 -26.99 9.62 -1.46
C GLU A 49 -25.79 9.62 -2.41
N ARG A 50 -25.21 8.46 -2.66
CA ARG A 50 -24.13 8.32 -3.66
C ARG A 50 -24.62 8.66 -5.07
N VAL A 51 -25.79 8.15 -5.46
CA VAL A 51 -26.38 8.47 -6.75
C VAL A 51 -26.67 9.96 -6.86
N LEU A 52 -27.32 10.57 -5.85
CA LEU A 52 -27.60 12.00 -5.84
C LEU A 52 -26.33 12.84 -5.97
N HIS A 53 -25.30 12.51 -5.19
CA HIS A 53 -24.00 13.19 -5.24
C HIS A 53 -23.41 13.14 -6.66
N TRP A 54 -23.24 11.94 -7.21
CA TRP A 54 -22.61 11.78 -8.52
C TRP A 54 -23.46 12.28 -9.69
N THR A 55 -24.78 12.22 -9.56
CA THR A 55 -25.70 12.88 -10.51
C THR A 55 -25.46 14.39 -10.53
N GLY A 56 -25.33 15.03 -9.35
CA GLY A 56 -25.05 16.46 -9.24
C GLY A 56 -23.69 16.82 -9.84
N VAL A 57 -22.63 16.05 -9.52
CA VAL A 57 -21.30 16.26 -10.11
C VAL A 57 -21.33 16.14 -11.64
N ALA A 58 -21.99 15.11 -12.17
CA ALA A 58 -22.08 14.89 -13.60
C ALA A 58 -22.93 15.96 -14.30
N ALA A 59 -24.02 16.41 -13.69
CA ALA A 59 -24.89 17.44 -14.23
C ALA A 59 -24.22 18.83 -14.29
N GLN A 60 -23.29 19.12 -13.36
CA GLN A 60 -22.48 20.35 -13.41
C GLN A 60 -21.54 20.39 -14.62
N SER A 61 -21.04 19.25 -15.07
CA SER A 61 -20.20 19.16 -16.27
C SER A 61 -21.04 19.19 -17.54
N TYR A 62 -22.10 18.39 -17.60
CA TYR A 62 -23.06 18.34 -18.71
C TYR A 62 -24.38 17.72 -18.26
N ALA A 63 -25.49 18.47 -18.35
CA ALA A 63 -26.78 18.10 -17.80
C ALA A 63 -27.30 16.73 -18.31
N GLU A 64 -27.07 16.40 -19.59
CA GLU A 64 -27.50 15.12 -20.18
C GLU A 64 -26.69 13.93 -19.63
N ILE A 65 -25.44 14.13 -19.23
CA ILE A 65 -24.64 13.09 -18.55
C ILE A 65 -25.20 12.86 -17.16
N GLY A 66 -25.53 13.92 -16.41
CA GLY A 66 -26.17 13.82 -15.11
C GLY A 66 -27.47 13.01 -15.18
N TYR A 67 -28.33 13.32 -16.16
CA TYR A 67 -29.55 12.57 -16.40
C TYR A 67 -29.30 11.10 -16.71
N LEU A 68 -28.29 10.81 -17.55
CA LEU A 68 -27.95 9.45 -17.94
C LEU A 68 -27.39 8.64 -16.76
N VAL A 69 -26.53 9.25 -15.93
CA VAL A 69 -26.02 8.65 -14.69
C VAL A 69 -27.17 8.29 -13.77
N ALA A 70 -28.10 9.22 -13.51
CA ALA A 70 -29.26 8.97 -12.67
C ALA A 70 -30.16 7.85 -13.22
N SER A 71 -30.44 7.87 -14.53
CA SER A 71 -31.33 6.89 -15.16
C SER A 71 -30.76 5.47 -15.19
N LEU A 72 -29.44 5.33 -15.30
CA LEU A 72 -28.75 4.04 -15.30
C LEU A 72 -28.32 3.58 -13.91
N ALA A 73 -28.38 4.46 -12.89
CA ALA A 73 -27.93 4.16 -11.54
C ALA A 73 -28.54 2.90 -10.93
N PRO A 74 -29.88 2.60 -11.06
CA PRO A 74 -30.43 1.37 -10.52
C PRO A 74 -29.80 0.10 -11.12
N ARG A 75 -29.46 0.14 -12.42
CA ARG A 75 -28.80 -0.98 -13.10
C ARG A 75 -27.32 -1.06 -12.70
N ALA A 76 -26.65 0.08 -12.55
CA ALA A 76 -25.26 0.15 -12.15
C ALA A 76 -25.05 -0.34 -10.71
N LEU A 77 -25.90 0.09 -9.76
CA LEU A 77 -25.84 -0.35 -8.35
C LEU A 77 -26.14 -1.85 -8.17
N ALA A 78 -26.90 -2.46 -9.07
CA ALA A 78 -27.15 -3.90 -9.04
C ALA A 78 -25.90 -4.73 -9.44
N ARG A 79 -24.90 -4.13 -10.06
CA ARG A 79 -23.72 -4.81 -10.63
C ARG A 79 -22.38 -4.32 -10.10
N LEU A 80 -22.33 -3.14 -9.57
CA LEU A 80 -21.12 -2.48 -9.11
C LEU A 80 -21.21 -2.22 -7.60
N ASP A 81 -20.10 -2.43 -6.93
CA ASP A 81 -19.91 -1.94 -5.56
C ASP A 81 -19.74 -0.39 -5.54
N ALA A 82 -19.63 0.17 -4.36
CA ALA A 82 -19.47 1.62 -4.17
C ALA A 82 -18.34 2.22 -5.01
N ALA A 83 -17.17 1.58 -5.00
CA ALA A 83 -15.98 2.03 -5.74
C ALA A 83 -16.14 1.81 -7.26
N GLY A 84 -16.85 0.77 -7.66
CA GLY A 84 -17.18 0.50 -9.05
C GLY A 84 -18.14 1.53 -9.65
N PHE A 85 -19.17 1.92 -8.89
CA PHE A 85 -20.10 2.96 -9.31
C PHE A 85 -19.39 4.32 -9.52
N GLU A 86 -18.56 4.71 -8.55
CA GLU A 86 -17.74 5.92 -8.65
C GLU A 86 -16.80 5.89 -9.87
N ALA A 87 -16.08 4.78 -10.06
CA ALA A 87 -15.18 4.62 -11.21
C ALA A 87 -15.92 4.67 -12.56
N TRP A 88 -17.16 4.15 -12.63
CA TRP A 88 -17.99 4.20 -13.82
C TRP A 88 -18.40 5.64 -14.18
N VAL A 89 -18.84 6.43 -13.19
CA VAL A 89 -19.18 7.84 -13.43
C VAL A 89 -17.95 8.65 -13.82
N LEU A 90 -16.83 8.48 -13.12
CA LEU A 90 -15.56 9.14 -13.44
C LEU A 90 -15.06 8.80 -14.85
N ALA A 91 -15.19 7.54 -15.28
CA ALA A 91 -14.83 7.15 -16.63
C ALA A 91 -15.72 7.86 -17.68
N GLY A 92 -17.01 8.06 -17.38
CA GLY A 92 -17.90 8.85 -18.23
C GLY A 92 -17.49 10.32 -18.31
N LEU A 93 -17.13 10.93 -17.18
CA LEU A 93 -16.64 12.32 -17.15
C LEU A 93 -15.29 12.48 -17.86
N ASP A 94 -14.37 11.57 -17.66
CA ASP A 94 -13.11 11.52 -18.39
C ASP A 94 -13.30 11.38 -19.92
N ALA A 95 -14.28 10.58 -20.34
CA ALA A 95 -14.61 10.44 -21.76
C ALA A 95 -15.21 11.75 -22.31
N TYR A 96 -16.02 12.45 -21.51
CA TYR A 96 -16.53 13.77 -21.86
C TYR A 96 -15.40 14.77 -22.10
N ASP A 97 -14.47 14.87 -21.18
CA ASP A 97 -13.34 15.82 -21.25
C ASP A 97 -12.44 15.57 -22.46
N ARG A 98 -12.24 14.30 -22.82
CA ARG A 98 -11.34 13.94 -23.94
C ARG A 98 -11.97 13.89 -25.30
N GLN A 99 -13.24 13.48 -25.38
CA GLN A 99 -13.89 13.10 -26.64
C GLN A 99 -15.30 13.70 -26.78
N GLY A 100 -15.79 14.41 -25.77
CA GLY A 100 -17.08 15.08 -25.76
C GLY A 100 -18.26 14.18 -25.38
N GLY A 101 -19.47 14.78 -25.40
CA GLY A 101 -20.68 14.19 -24.82
C GLY A 101 -21.12 12.86 -25.43
N GLN A 102 -20.94 12.65 -26.72
CA GLN A 102 -21.33 11.40 -27.40
C GLN A 102 -20.52 10.20 -26.89
N ALA A 103 -19.21 10.36 -26.75
CA ALA A 103 -18.35 9.31 -26.22
C ALA A 103 -18.67 8.98 -24.76
N ALA A 104 -18.90 9.99 -23.94
CA ALA A 104 -19.31 9.83 -22.55
C ALA A 104 -20.63 9.05 -22.43
N MET A 105 -21.63 9.44 -23.22
CA MET A 105 -22.92 8.76 -23.21
C MET A 105 -22.83 7.32 -23.71
N ALA A 106 -22.00 7.05 -24.72
CA ALA A 106 -21.77 5.70 -25.24
C ALA A 106 -21.14 4.81 -24.15
N LEU A 107 -20.07 5.30 -23.46
CA LEU A 107 -19.42 4.59 -22.37
C LEU A 107 -20.38 4.29 -21.21
N LEU A 108 -21.15 5.28 -20.77
CA LEU A 108 -22.08 5.10 -19.66
C LEU A 108 -23.21 4.10 -19.98
N ARG A 109 -23.68 4.05 -21.23
CA ARG A 109 -24.67 3.05 -21.68
C ARG A 109 -24.13 1.65 -21.77
N ASP A 110 -22.83 1.50 -22.09
CA ASP A 110 -22.14 0.20 -22.16
C ASP A 110 -21.64 -0.25 -20.78
N LEU A 111 -22.57 -0.38 -19.83
CA LEU A 111 -22.25 -0.87 -18.49
C LEU A 111 -21.68 -2.29 -18.51
N ASP A 112 -22.07 -3.12 -19.46
CA ASP A 112 -21.59 -4.48 -19.59
C ASP A 112 -20.12 -4.50 -20.03
N GLY A 113 -19.76 -3.71 -21.03
CA GLY A 113 -18.38 -3.51 -21.47
C GLY A 113 -17.52 -2.89 -20.37
N PHE A 114 -18.04 -1.91 -19.62
CA PHE A 114 -17.34 -1.34 -18.47
C PHE A 114 -17.05 -2.39 -17.37
N CYS A 115 -18.06 -3.20 -17.00
CA CYS A 115 -17.87 -4.28 -16.02
C CYS A 115 -16.86 -5.33 -16.50
N ALA A 116 -16.92 -5.72 -17.78
CA ALA A 116 -15.99 -6.65 -18.38
C ALA A 116 -14.56 -6.08 -18.41
N ALA A 117 -14.39 -4.84 -18.85
CA ALA A 117 -13.10 -4.16 -18.85
C ALA A 117 -12.52 -4.03 -17.44
N ARG A 118 -13.37 -3.73 -16.44
CA ARG A 118 -12.95 -3.66 -15.03
C ARG A 118 -12.53 -5.03 -14.48
N ALA A 119 -13.26 -6.10 -14.83
CA ALA A 119 -12.90 -7.46 -14.43
C ALA A 119 -11.60 -7.95 -15.10
N HIS A 120 -11.29 -7.46 -16.29
CA HIS A 120 -10.07 -7.81 -17.04
C HIS A 120 -8.97 -6.75 -16.89
N ALA A 121 -9.26 -5.60 -16.25
CA ALA A 121 -8.21 -4.60 -15.99
C ALA A 121 -7.13 -5.25 -15.12
N PRO A 122 -5.87 -5.22 -15.55
CA PRO A 122 -4.80 -5.78 -14.73
C PRO A 122 -4.83 -5.07 -13.38
N ALA A 123 -4.83 -5.86 -12.32
CA ALA A 123 -4.83 -5.37 -10.94
C ALA A 123 -3.49 -4.69 -10.58
N VAL A 124 -2.95 -3.89 -11.50
CA VAL A 124 -1.63 -3.28 -11.41
C VAL A 124 -1.69 -2.01 -10.58
N ALA A 125 -0.88 -1.95 -9.54
CA ALA A 125 -0.51 -0.69 -8.88
C ALA A 125 0.88 -0.26 -9.37
N ARG A 126 1.08 1.05 -9.59
CA ARG A 126 2.36 1.61 -10.04
C ARG A 126 3.03 2.38 -8.93
N LEU A 127 4.31 2.12 -8.72
CA LEU A 127 5.10 2.79 -7.68
C LEU A 127 5.11 4.32 -7.87
N ALA A 128 5.27 4.80 -9.09
CA ALA A 128 5.31 6.23 -9.40
C ALA A 128 4.07 7.00 -8.92
N GLU A 129 2.89 6.37 -8.90
CA GLU A 129 1.64 6.97 -8.41
C GLU A 129 1.61 7.08 -6.87
N LEU A 130 2.38 6.23 -6.19
CA LEU A 130 2.38 6.09 -4.73
C LEU A 130 3.60 6.71 -4.07
N GLU A 131 4.66 6.95 -4.82
CA GLU A 131 5.97 7.40 -4.32
C GLU A 131 5.88 8.58 -3.33
N PRO A 132 5.13 9.69 -3.61
CA PRO A 132 5.07 10.81 -2.68
C PRO A 132 4.40 10.46 -1.34
N ARG A 133 3.47 9.49 -1.35
CA ARG A 133 2.78 9.03 -0.13
C ARG A 133 3.64 8.05 0.65
N LEU A 134 4.29 7.11 -0.04
CA LEU A 134 5.18 6.13 0.57
C LEU A 134 6.43 6.80 1.17
N SER A 135 7.00 7.80 0.51
CA SER A 135 8.13 8.57 1.04
C SER A 135 7.78 9.26 2.35
N ARG A 136 6.62 9.93 2.43
CA ARG A 136 6.14 10.55 3.68
C ARG A 136 5.84 9.52 4.76
N PHE A 137 5.26 8.39 4.39
CA PHE A 137 4.98 7.29 5.30
C PHE A 137 6.28 6.73 5.90
N LEU A 138 7.27 6.42 5.06
CA LEU A 138 8.58 5.94 5.51
C LEU A 138 9.33 6.98 6.36
N GLN A 139 9.24 8.26 6.01
CA GLN A 139 9.79 9.34 6.83
C GLN A 139 9.13 9.40 8.22
N GLY A 140 7.80 9.25 8.28
CA GLY A 140 7.07 9.17 9.55
C GLY A 140 7.50 7.99 10.42
N LEU A 141 7.72 6.81 9.81
CA LEU A 141 8.18 5.62 10.52
C LEU A 141 9.63 5.73 11.00
N SER A 142 10.50 6.26 10.15
CA SER A 142 11.96 6.24 10.40
C SER A 142 12.48 7.45 11.17
N GLY A 143 11.71 8.53 11.24
CA GLY A 143 12.15 9.83 11.74
C GLY A 143 13.23 10.51 10.87
N ARG A 144 13.56 9.92 9.69
CA ARG A 144 14.54 10.44 8.73
C ARG A 144 14.05 10.20 7.30
N PRO A 145 14.49 10.95 6.31
CA PRO A 145 14.18 10.64 4.92
C PRO A 145 14.90 9.34 4.53
N LEU A 146 14.10 8.29 4.26
CA LEU A 146 14.55 7.08 3.59
C LEU A 146 14.28 7.26 2.09
N ALA A 147 15.28 7.00 1.27
CA ALA A 147 15.11 7.05 -0.16
C ALA A 147 14.20 5.90 -0.64
N LEU A 148 13.39 6.17 -1.67
CA LEU A 148 12.70 5.15 -2.45
C LEU A 148 13.42 4.95 -3.76
N GLY A 149 13.61 3.69 -4.15
CA GLY A 149 14.20 3.30 -5.42
C GLY A 149 13.36 2.27 -6.15
N VAL A 150 13.59 2.11 -7.43
CA VAL A 150 12.98 1.04 -8.23
C VAL A 150 13.92 -0.16 -8.23
N GLY A 151 13.39 -1.36 -7.94
CA GLY A 151 14.12 -2.63 -8.00
C GLY A 151 13.31 -3.70 -8.74
N ALA A 152 13.97 -4.75 -9.21
CA ALA A 152 13.27 -5.90 -9.80
C ALA A 152 12.47 -6.68 -8.73
N VAL A 153 12.99 -6.70 -7.52
CA VAL A 153 12.36 -7.26 -6.31
C VAL A 153 12.34 -6.21 -5.22
N ALA A 154 11.48 -6.40 -4.24
CA ALA A 154 11.43 -5.51 -3.08
C ALA A 154 12.54 -5.89 -2.08
N TYR A 155 13.41 -4.96 -1.73
CA TYR A 155 14.48 -5.13 -0.72
C TYR A 155 14.92 -3.78 -0.15
N THR A 156 15.78 -3.79 0.85
CA THR A 156 16.42 -2.57 1.37
C THR A 156 17.93 -2.79 1.55
N ASP A 157 18.69 -1.72 1.30
CA ASP A 157 20.11 -1.62 1.62
C ASP A 157 20.36 -0.89 2.95
N THR A 158 19.30 -0.58 3.71
CA THR A 158 19.27 0.17 4.97
C THR A 158 19.20 1.71 4.84
N GLU A 159 19.52 2.29 3.70
CA GLU A 159 19.36 3.73 3.39
C GLU A 159 18.30 3.98 2.34
N THR A 160 18.04 2.99 1.48
CA THR A 160 17.03 3.03 0.42
C THR A 160 16.10 1.82 0.53
N VAL A 161 14.82 2.05 0.31
CA VAL A 161 13.80 1.01 0.12
C VAL A 161 13.56 0.86 -1.37
N PHE A 162 13.91 -0.30 -1.93
CA PHE A 162 13.70 -0.62 -3.33
C PHE A 162 12.40 -1.41 -3.48
N LEU A 163 11.56 -0.98 -4.43
CA LEU A 163 10.27 -1.60 -4.71
C LEU A 163 10.11 -1.82 -6.22
N PRO A 164 9.37 -2.85 -6.66
CA PRO A 164 9.07 -3.03 -8.08
C PRO A 164 8.33 -1.82 -8.65
N ALA A 165 8.59 -1.48 -9.92
CA ALA A 165 7.90 -0.39 -10.61
C ALA A 165 6.38 -0.63 -10.70
N GLN A 166 5.97 -1.92 -10.77
CA GLN A 166 4.59 -2.35 -10.85
C GLN A 166 4.35 -3.58 -9.96
N LEU A 167 3.19 -3.62 -9.29
CA LEU A 167 2.72 -4.79 -8.54
C LEU A 167 1.34 -5.23 -9.05
N ALA A 168 1.22 -6.54 -9.33
CA ALA A 168 0.00 -7.22 -9.72
C ALA A 168 -0.12 -8.58 -9.03
N ALA A 169 0.35 -8.68 -7.79
CA ALA A 169 0.39 -9.92 -7.02
C ALA A 169 -0.95 -10.29 -6.39
N LEU A 170 -1.85 -9.33 -6.23
CA LEU A 170 -3.17 -9.49 -5.62
C LEU A 170 -4.28 -9.14 -6.62
N PRO A 171 -5.52 -9.64 -6.38
CA PRO A 171 -6.62 -9.52 -7.36
C PRO A 171 -7.05 -8.09 -7.68
N THR A 172 -6.81 -7.12 -6.79
CA THR A 172 -7.24 -5.73 -7.01
C THR A 172 -6.07 -4.74 -6.97
N ALA A 173 -6.17 -3.67 -7.74
CA ALA A 173 -5.20 -2.57 -7.67
C ALA A 173 -5.18 -1.91 -6.27
N ALA A 174 -6.30 -1.91 -5.55
CA ALA A 174 -6.38 -1.41 -4.18
C ALA A 174 -5.52 -2.24 -3.23
N ASP A 175 -5.61 -3.56 -3.31
CA ASP A 175 -4.82 -4.46 -2.47
C ASP A 175 -3.34 -4.42 -2.87
N ASN A 176 -3.02 -4.26 -4.15
CA ASN A 176 -1.63 -4.07 -4.58
C ASN A 176 -1.05 -2.73 -4.10
N ARG A 177 -1.85 -1.66 -3.96
CA ARG A 177 -1.42 -0.42 -3.29
C ARG A 177 -1.16 -0.64 -1.79
N ARG A 178 -2.02 -1.40 -1.10
CA ARG A 178 -1.79 -1.80 0.31
C ARG A 178 -0.56 -2.68 0.44
N LEU A 179 -0.33 -3.57 -0.53
CA LEU A 179 0.86 -4.43 -0.57
C LEU A 179 2.15 -3.60 -0.65
N TYR A 180 2.21 -2.54 -1.45
CA TYR A 180 3.35 -1.62 -1.45
C TYR A 180 3.62 -1.03 -0.06
N LYS A 181 2.56 -0.56 0.63
CA LYS A 181 2.69 0.01 1.98
C LYS A 181 3.18 -1.02 2.99
N ALA A 182 2.61 -2.24 2.98
CA ALA A 182 3.00 -3.34 3.84
C ALA A 182 4.45 -3.75 3.62
N THR A 183 4.86 -3.93 2.36
CA THR A 183 6.23 -4.28 1.99
C THR A 183 7.21 -3.19 2.41
N ALA A 184 6.92 -1.92 2.13
CA ALA A 184 7.77 -0.81 2.54
C ALA A 184 7.94 -0.74 4.07
N ALA A 185 6.88 -0.99 4.83
CA ALA A 185 6.94 -1.05 6.30
C ALA A 185 7.83 -2.19 6.81
N LEU A 186 7.72 -3.39 6.23
CA LEU A 186 8.55 -4.53 6.63
C LEU A 186 10.01 -4.35 6.24
N LEU A 187 10.29 -3.75 5.08
CA LEU A 187 11.67 -3.41 4.68
C LEU A 187 12.30 -2.36 5.63
N TRP A 188 11.53 -1.37 6.07
CA TRP A 188 11.96 -0.48 7.13
C TRP A 188 12.19 -1.23 8.45
N ALA A 189 11.28 -2.13 8.82
CA ALA A 189 11.37 -2.94 10.03
C ALA A 189 12.62 -3.83 10.04
N GLN A 190 13.05 -4.39 8.89
CA GLN A 190 14.33 -5.13 8.77
C GLN A 190 15.51 -4.29 9.26
N THR A 191 15.54 -3.01 8.90
CA THR A 191 16.61 -2.10 9.35
C THR A 191 16.45 -1.72 10.81
N ARG A 192 15.23 -1.47 11.27
CA ARG A 192 14.95 -0.96 12.62
C ARG A 192 15.16 -2.02 13.70
N TYR A 193 14.79 -3.27 13.41
CA TYR A 193 14.74 -4.36 14.39
C TYR A 193 15.82 -5.44 14.17
N GLY A 194 16.92 -5.07 13.52
CA GLY A 194 18.18 -5.83 13.55
C GLY A 194 18.26 -7.06 12.65
N THR A 195 17.43 -7.17 11.60
CA THR A 195 17.51 -8.28 10.63
C THR A 195 18.88 -8.42 9.98
N PHE A 196 19.61 -7.33 9.80
CA PHE A 196 20.97 -7.34 9.23
C PHE A 196 22.07 -7.61 10.24
N GLY A 197 21.70 -8.04 11.45
CA GLY A 197 22.63 -8.40 12.50
C GLY A 197 23.05 -7.24 13.41
N SER A 198 23.87 -7.58 14.36
CA SER A 198 24.45 -6.68 15.36
C SER A 198 25.93 -6.99 15.55
N ALA A 199 26.59 -6.30 16.49
CA ALA A 199 27.97 -6.61 16.85
C ALA A 199 28.13 -8.05 17.37
N ALA A 200 27.08 -8.64 17.97
CA ALA A 200 27.08 -10.00 18.52
C ALA A 200 26.56 -11.07 17.55
N ILE A 201 25.92 -10.69 16.46
CA ILE A 201 25.24 -11.62 15.53
C ILE A 201 25.67 -11.31 14.10
N ASP A 202 26.40 -12.24 13.50
CA ASP A 202 26.76 -12.21 12.08
C ASP A 202 25.84 -13.13 11.29
N ILE A 203 24.86 -12.51 10.61
CA ILE A 203 23.86 -13.22 9.80
C ILE A 203 24.53 -13.89 8.58
N ALA A 204 25.49 -13.23 7.95
CA ALA A 204 26.20 -13.78 6.79
C ALA A 204 26.97 -15.06 7.15
N ALA A 205 27.68 -15.06 8.28
CA ALA A 205 28.35 -16.24 8.80
C ALA A 205 27.36 -17.35 9.20
N ALA A 206 26.22 -16.99 9.80
CA ALA A 206 25.18 -17.96 10.14
C ALA A 206 24.61 -18.65 8.91
N LEU A 207 24.29 -17.91 7.85
CA LEU A 207 23.75 -18.45 6.59
C LEU A 207 24.80 -19.23 5.80
N SER A 208 26.10 -18.93 5.92
CA SER A 208 27.16 -19.65 5.22
C SER A 208 27.34 -21.08 5.69
N ARG A 209 26.76 -21.47 6.82
CA ARG A 209 26.81 -22.84 7.36
C ARG A 209 25.92 -23.81 6.59
N PHE A 210 24.97 -23.32 5.80
CA PHE A 210 24.07 -24.13 5.01
C PHE A 210 24.63 -24.37 3.60
N ALA A 211 24.55 -25.61 3.12
CA ALA A 211 24.98 -25.96 1.77
C ALA A 211 24.14 -25.22 0.71
N ASP A 212 22.82 -25.17 0.89
CA ASP A 212 21.93 -24.38 0.07
C ASP A 212 21.68 -23.00 0.74
N ARG A 213 22.57 -22.05 0.42
CA ARG A 213 22.52 -20.70 0.98
C ARG A 213 21.32 -19.90 0.48
N GLU A 214 20.90 -20.14 -0.75
CA GLU A 214 19.77 -19.43 -1.35
C GLU A 214 18.47 -19.81 -0.67
N ARG A 215 18.24 -21.11 -0.46
CA ARG A 215 17.09 -21.61 0.29
C ARG A 215 17.14 -21.15 1.75
N ALA A 216 18.31 -21.15 2.38
CA ALA A 216 18.46 -20.64 3.74
C ALA A 216 18.10 -19.14 3.84
N LEU A 217 18.49 -18.34 2.85
CA LEU A 217 18.15 -16.92 2.79
C LEU A 217 16.63 -16.70 2.58
N ARG A 218 15.99 -17.49 1.71
CA ARG A 218 14.53 -17.45 1.52
C ARG A 218 13.79 -17.83 2.81
N TRP A 219 14.21 -18.89 3.49
CA TRP A 219 13.65 -19.28 4.79
C TRP A 219 13.86 -18.20 5.84
N PHE A 220 15.06 -17.62 5.92
CA PHE A 220 15.37 -16.54 6.85
C PHE A 220 14.47 -15.33 6.60
N ALA A 221 14.25 -14.95 5.34
CA ALA A 221 13.34 -13.86 4.99
C ALA A 221 11.90 -14.14 5.42
N ALA A 222 11.40 -15.36 5.22
CA ALA A 222 10.05 -15.74 5.63
C ALA A 222 9.88 -15.75 7.16
N LEU A 223 10.85 -16.25 7.90
CA LEU A 223 10.85 -16.26 9.36
C LEU A 223 10.97 -14.83 9.94
N GLU A 224 11.82 -13.99 9.33
CA GLU A 224 11.94 -12.59 9.72
C GLU A 224 10.63 -11.81 9.47
N ALA A 225 9.90 -12.10 8.39
CA ALA A 225 8.60 -11.49 8.19
C ALA A 225 7.63 -11.82 9.34
N VAL A 226 7.61 -13.06 9.83
CA VAL A 226 6.81 -13.45 11.01
C VAL A 226 7.22 -12.67 12.25
N ARG A 227 8.52 -12.59 12.53
CA ARG A 227 9.05 -11.85 13.68
C ARG A 227 8.74 -10.36 13.59
N LEU A 228 9.00 -9.77 12.42
CA LEU A 228 8.84 -8.33 12.21
C LEU A 228 7.37 -7.89 12.27
N GLU A 229 6.41 -8.70 11.77
CA GLU A 229 4.99 -8.41 11.95
C GLU A 229 4.60 -8.36 13.42
N ALA A 230 5.13 -9.25 14.26
CA ALA A 230 4.84 -9.25 15.68
C ALA A 230 5.41 -8.03 16.41
N VAL A 231 6.67 -7.67 16.12
CA VAL A 231 7.31 -6.47 16.68
C VAL A 231 6.61 -5.20 16.21
N LEU A 232 6.25 -5.10 14.93
CA LEU A 232 5.44 -4.00 14.39
C LEU A 232 4.08 -3.91 15.08
N GLY A 233 3.46 -5.04 15.39
CA GLY A 233 2.16 -5.11 16.06
C GLY A 233 2.14 -4.46 17.43
N ALA A 234 3.26 -4.50 18.14
CA ALA A 234 3.39 -3.84 19.45
C ALA A 234 3.50 -2.30 19.32
N GLU A 235 4.21 -1.81 18.31
CA GLU A 235 4.41 -0.36 18.12
C GLU A 235 3.30 0.27 17.25
N LEU A 236 2.82 -0.46 16.25
CA LEU A 236 1.90 0.02 15.20
C LEU A 236 0.74 -0.97 14.96
N PRO A 237 -0.16 -1.18 15.93
CA PRO A 237 -1.19 -2.23 15.86
C PRO A 237 -2.13 -2.07 14.66
N GLY A 238 -2.45 -0.84 14.24
CA GLY A 238 -3.28 -0.59 13.06
C GLY A 238 -2.62 -1.04 11.76
N LEU A 239 -1.31 -0.83 11.61
CA LEU A 239 -0.55 -1.27 10.44
C LEU A 239 -0.41 -2.80 10.43
N ALA A 240 -0.12 -3.41 11.57
CA ALA A 240 -0.03 -4.86 11.69
C ALA A 240 -1.36 -5.56 11.35
N ALA A 241 -2.50 -4.98 11.77
CA ALA A 241 -3.82 -5.48 11.39
C ALA A 241 -4.06 -5.40 9.89
N GLU A 242 -3.65 -4.31 9.24
CA GLU A 242 -3.72 -4.15 7.77
C GLU A 242 -2.85 -5.19 7.03
N ILE A 243 -1.62 -5.43 7.51
CA ILE A 243 -0.73 -6.46 6.97
C ILE A 243 -1.34 -7.85 7.15
N ALA A 244 -1.87 -8.17 8.32
CA ALA A 244 -2.51 -9.45 8.61
C ALA A 244 -3.74 -9.71 7.72
N GLN A 245 -4.54 -8.68 7.43
CA GLN A 245 -5.67 -8.78 6.50
C GLN A 245 -5.19 -9.11 5.06
N LEU A 246 -4.13 -8.44 4.59
CA LEU A 246 -3.56 -8.70 3.27
C LEU A 246 -2.97 -10.11 3.15
N ARG A 247 -2.27 -10.55 4.18
CA ARG A 247 -1.63 -11.86 4.22
C ARG A 247 -2.63 -13.01 4.37
N GLY A 248 -3.71 -12.77 5.10
CA GLY A 248 -4.58 -13.85 5.58
C GLY A 248 -3.93 -14.71 6.66
N PRO A 249 -4.40 -15.95 6.87
CA PRO A 249 -3.78 -16.88 7.83
C PRO A 249 -2.36 -17.24 7.40
N TRP A 250 -1.48 -17.50 8.38
CA TRP A 250 -0.13 -17.97 8.09
C TRP A 250 -0.16 -19.28 7.32
N PRO A 251 0.64 -19.41 6.25
CA PRO A 251 0.83 -20.70 5.56
C PRO A 251 1.24 -21.80 6.53
N GLU A 252 0.88 -23.05 6.24
CA GLU A 252 1.10 -24.18 7.14
C GLU A 252 2.56 -24.30 7.60
N GLY A 253 3.52 -24.14 6.68
CA GLY A 253 4.95 -24.18 7.00
C GLY A 253 5.45 -23.08 7.94
N LEU A 254 4.65 -22.01 8.17
CA LEU A 254 5.01 -20.92 9.08
C LEU A 254 4.16 -20.85 10.34
N ARG A 255 3.12 -21.68 10.50
CA ARG A 255 2.25 -21.63 11.68
C ARG A 255 2.99 -21.90 12.99
N ALA A 256 3.87 -22.90 12.99
CA ALA A 256 4.70 -23.22 14.16
C ALA A 256 5.68 -22.07 14.48
N ALA A 257 6.29 -21.47 13.45
CA ALA A 257 7.14 -20.32 13.58
C ALA A 257 6.37 -19.10 14.12
N ALA A 258 5.12 -18.88 13.66
CA ALA A 258 4.26 -17.81 14.14
C ALA A 258 3.96 -17.94 15.63
N GLY A 259 3.78 -19.16 16.16
CA GLY A 259 3.62 -19.40 17.59
C GLY A 259 4.87 -19.07 18.42
N ARG A 260 6.07 -19.20 17.84
CA ARG A 260 7.35 -18.97 18.54
C ARG A 260 7.92 -17.56 18.34
N LEU A 261 7.79 -16.99 17.14
CA LEU A 261 8.28 -15.66 16.76
C LEU A 261 7.20 -14.57 16.85
N GLY A 262 5.93 -14.95 17.00
CA GLY A 262 4.79 -14.03 17.05
C GLY A 262 4.69 -13.23 18.35
N ARG A 263 5.82 -12.90 18.98
CA ARG A 263 5.91 -12.13 20.22
C ARG A 263 6.70 -10.84 19.99
N PRO A 264 6.32 -9.75 20.68
CA PRO A 264 6.99 -8.45 20.54
C PRO A 264 8.48 -8.46 20.91
N ASP A 265 8.88 -9.37 21.78
CA ASP A 265 10.25 -9.54 22.29
C ASP A 265 11.10 -10.52 21.48
N ALA A 266 10.56 -11.06 20.38
CA ALA A 266 11.28 -12.02 19.55
C ALA A 266 12.54 -11.40 18.93
N ALA A 267 13.67 -12.08 19.11
CA ALA A 267 14.98 -11.64 18.63
C ALA A 267 15.42 -12.40 17.37
N VAL A 268 16.33 -11.81 16.59
CA VAL A 268 16.91 -12.43 15.38
C VAL A 268 17.61 -13.77 15.71
N SER A 269 18.15 -13.94 16.90
CA SER A 269 18.75 -15.21 17.35
C SER A 269 17.74 -16.35 17.35
N GLN A 270 16.49 -16.08 17.69
CA GLN A 270 15.40 -17.08 17.66
C GLN A 270 15.02 -17.42 16.22
N THR A 271 15.05 -16.44 15.32
CA THR A 271 14.86 -16.66 13.87
C THR A 271 15.95 -17.61 13.34
N LEU A 272 17.21 -17.42 13.73
CA LEU A 272 18.32 -18.29 13.30
C LEU A 272 18.22 -19.71 13.87
N THR A 273 17.71 -19.87 15.08
CA THR A 273 17.44 -21.19 15.67
C THR A 273 16.37 -21.92 14.86
N LEU A 274 15.26 -21.26 14.56
CA LEU A 274 14.18 -21.83 13.73
C LEU A 274 14.62 -22.11 12.30
N LEU A 275 15.50 -21.27 11.74
CA LEU A 275 16.06 -21.49 10.41
C LEU A 275 16.74 -22.85 10.31
N ALA A 276 17.53 -23.23 11.32
CA ALA A 276 18.19 -24.55 11.33
C ALA A 276 17.17 -25.71 11.30
N GLU A 277 16.08 -25.58 12.05
CA GLU A 277 14.98 -26.56 12.06
C GLU A 277 14.28 -26.65 10.68
N CYS A 278 13.96 -25.50 10.06
CA CYS A 278 13.34 -25.44 8.75
C CYS A 278 14.25 -26.02 7.64
N MET A 279 15.53 -25.74 7.71
CA MET A 279 16.50 -26.27 6.74
C MET A 279 16.66 -27.78 6.85
N ALA A 280 16.60 -28.34 8.07
CA ALA A 280 16.62 -29.79 8.30
C ALA A 280 15.36 -30.49 7.76
N GLY A 281 14.21 -29.81 7.76
CA GLY A 281 12.94 -30.34 7.26
C GLY A 281 12.84 -30.54 5.75
N GLY A 282 13.80 -30.05 4.97
CA GLY A 282 13.86 -30.29 3.52
C GLY A 282 12.83 -29.54 2.66
N THR A 283 11.92 -28.75 3.26
CA THR A 283 10.84 -28.06 2.55
C THR A 283 11.27 -26.69 2.01
N GLU A 284 10.55 -26.17 1.01
CA GLU A 284 10.71 -24.80 0.53
C GLU A 284 9.89 -23.83 1.39
N PRO A 285 10.40 -22.59 1.60
CA PRO A 285 9.63 -21.56 2.30
C PRO A 285 8.40 -21.15 1.47
N PRO A 286 7.25 -20.95 2.11
CA PRO A 286 6.06 -20.47 1.40
C PRO A 286 6.27 -19.02 0.91
N PRO A 287 5.70 -18.65 -0.23
CA PRO A 287 5.79 -17.29 -0.74
C PRO A 287 5.02 -16.30 0.16
N LEU A 288 5.65 -15.18 0.47
CA LEU A 288 5.07 -14.07 1.21
C LEU A 288 5.26 -12.77 0.41
N PRO A 289 4.28 -12.36 -0.39
CA PRO A 289 4.41 -11.21 -1.30
C PRO A 289 4.80 -9.90 -0.60
N HIS A 290 4.43 -9.74 0.67
CA HIS A 290 4.69 -8.54 1.48
C HIS A 290 6.04 -8.53 2.22
N ALA A 291 6.73 -9.69 2.32
CA ALA A 291 7.96 -9.79 3.11
C ALA A 291 9.14 -9.04 2.49
N GLY A 292 9.18 -8.95 1.16
CA GLY A 292 10.38 -8.50 0.44
C GLY A 292 11.54 -9.51 0.55
N ALA A 293 12.62 -9.23 -0.14
CA ALA A 293 13.85 -10.00 -0.07
C ALA A 293 14.81 -9.41 0.97
N ILE A 294 15.75 -10.22 1.43
CA ILE A 294 16.86 -9.77 2.26
C ILE A 294 18.12 -9.77 1.40
N ASP A 295 18.63 -8.58 1.09
CA ASP A 295 19.91 -8.40 0.41
C ASP A 295 21.00 -8.05 1.42
N LEU A 296 21.65 -9.10 1.95
CA LEU A 296 22.73 -8.92 2.93
C LEU A 296 23.95 -8.22 2.32
N ALA A 297 24.24 -8.45 1.04
CA ALA A 297 25.41 -7.85 0.39
C ALA A 297 25.23 -6.34 0.26
N ALA A 298 24.07 -5.89 -0.23
CA ALA A 298 23.73 -4.48 -0.34
C ALA A 298 23.76 -3.79 1.05
N ALA A 299 23.10 -4.38 2.04
CA ALA A 299 23.04 -3.84 3.39
C ALA A 299 24.42 -3.72 4.06
N LEU A 300 25.27 -4.74 3.92
CA LEU A 300 26.64 -4.73 4.47
C LEU A 300 27.53 -3.71 3.75
N ALA A 301 27.41 -3.57 2.42
CA ALA A 301 28.16 -2.58 1.65
C ALA A 301 27.82 -1.14 2.08
N VAL A 302 26.53 -0.82 2.23
CA VAL A 302 26.08 0.50 2.69
C VAL A 302 26.53 0.76 4.13
N ARG A 303 26.45 -0.24 5.01
CA ARG A 303 26.94 -0.14 6.39
C ARG A 303 28.45 0.15 6.43
N ALA A 304 29.25 -0.56 5.63
CA ALA A 304 30.68 -0.34 5.54
C ALA A 304 31.03 1.08 5.04
N ALA A 305 30.33 1.53 3.99
CA ALA A 305 30.48 2.89 3.45
C ALA A 305 30.12 3.98 4.48
N ARG A 306 29.06 3.75 5.27
CA ARG A 306 28.69 4.67 6.34
C ARG A 306 29.75 4.75 7.44
N LEU A 307 30.22 3.62 7.92
CA LEU A 307 31.30 3.55 8.93
C LEU A 307 32.61 4.22 8.46
N ALA A 308 32.96 4.05 7.19
CA ALA A 308 34.10 4.72 6.59
C ALA A 308 33.95 6.24 6.59
N ARG A 309 32.74 6.74 6.19
CA ARG A 309 32.40 8.17 6.23
C ARG A 309 32.48 8.74 7.65
N GLU A 310 31.89 8.06 8.63
CA GLU A 310 31.90 8.48 10.04
C GLU A 310 33.33 8.53 10.60
N THR A 311 34.12 7.51 10.30
CA THR A 311 35.56 7.45 10.72
C THR A 311 36.35 8.63 10.16
N GLU A 312 36.15 8.95 8.88
CA GLU A 312 36.83 10.09 8.25
C GLU A 312 36.39 11.44 8.85
N ILE A 313 35.11 11.60 9.15
CA ILE A 313 34.60 12.81 9.84
C ILE A 313 35.26 12.97 11.21
N VAL A 314 35.37 11.88 12.00
CA VAL A 314 36.01 11.89 13.31
C VAL A 314 37.50 12.23 13.17
N ARG A 315 38.16 11.63 12.17
CA ARG A 315 39.59 11.90 11.88
C ARG A 315 39.82 13.36 11.53
N ARG A 316 39.01 13.95 10.66
CA ARG A 316 39.08 15.38 10.29
C ARG A 316 38.81 16.30 11.47
N ARG A 317 37.86 15.96 12.33
CA ARG A 317 37.55 16.73 13.56
C ARG A 317 38.73 16.66 14.54
N ARG A 318 39.38 15.50 14.71
CA ARG A 318 40.57 15.34 15.54
C ARG A 318 41.78 16.11 15.00
N ALA A 319 42.02 16.10 13.68
CA ALA A 319 43.06 16.86 13.03
C ALA A 319 42.92 18.37 13.23
N ARG A 320 41.66 18.88 13.13
CA ARG A 320 41.35 20.33 13.37
C ARG A 320 41.51 20.74 14.85
N ARG A 321 41.40 19.81 15.79
CA ARG A 321 41.58 20.07 17.24
C ARG A 321 42.99 19.94 17.74
N ARG A 322 43.93 19.45 16.92
CA ARG A 322 45.37 19.48 17.29
C ARG A 322 45.83 20.97 17.26
N PRO A 323 46.27 21.54 18.41
CA PRO A 323 46.84 22.88 18.40
C PRO A 323 48.07 22.84 17.52
N ALA A 324 48.25 23.85 16.68
CA ALA A 324 49.50 24.10 15.97
C ALA A 324 50.61 24.07 17.00
N GLY A 325 51.49 23.04 16.91
CA GLY A 325 52.52 22.81 17.90
C GLY A 325 53.30 24.09 18.17
N CYS A 326 53.34 24.46 19.42
CA CYS A 326 54.25 25.47 19.91
C CYS A 326 55.71 24.98 19.61
N ALA A 327 56.21 25.36 18.45
CA ALA A 327 57.64 25.28 18.17
C ALA A 327 58.30 26.32 19.05
N ARG A 328 58.49 25.99 20.33
CA ARG A 328 59.43 26.73 21.14
C ARG A 328 60.81 26.49 20.54
N ARG A 329 61.31 27.47 19.74
CA ARG A 329 62.68 27.59 19.45
C ARG A 329 63.41 27.83 20.82
N CYS A 330 64.25 26.90 21.26
CA CYS A 330 65.27 27.25 22.21
C CYS A 330 66.26 28.15 21.49
N PRO A 331 66.56 29.31 22.01
CA PRO A 331 67.71 30.08 21.55
C PRO A 331 69.02 29.43 22.03
N PRO A 332 70.22 29.69 21.34
CA PRO A 332 71.47 29.12 21.61
C PRO A 332 72.10 29.51 22.94
#